data_4685934c77c3336e12db5991681caacd
#
_entry.id   4685934c77c3336e12db5991681caacd
#
_cell.length_a   1.000
_cell.length_b   1.000
_cell.length_c   1.000
_cell.angle_alpha   90.00
_cell.angle_beta   90.00
_cell.angle_gamma   90.00
#
_symmetry.space_group_name_H-M   'P 1'
#
loop_
_entity.id
_entity.type
_entity.pdbx_description
1 polymer ?
#
loop_
_entity_poly.entity_id
_entity_poly.type
_entity_poly.pdbx_seq_one_letter_code
_entity_poly.pdbx_strand_id
1 'polypeptide(L)'
;MKKTIAIAAVVTAMFHSVNVNAADHTFSVGYAQTDIEGVNKNLTGLALKYRYEPGRLGLLVGLTGTTLNESTTATIVNNQVQINTFDRTYGSIHIGPTYRFNDMVSGYATLGYATYEAKRKSGDSVTSGFEDSNFAAGAGIELNLTQSLALNGGVEYSEHLINSTALTYTVGLGFRF
;
A
#
# COMPACT_ATOMS: atom_id res chain seq x y z
N MET A 1 7.86 4.64 18.02
CA MET A 1 8.70 3.44 18.09
C MET A 1 7.92 2.13 18.36
N LYS A 2 6.77 2.11 19.03
CA LYS A 2 6.02 0.84 19.31
C LYS A 2 5.24 0.27 18.10
N LYS A 3 4.93 1.08 17.09
CA LYS A 3 4.17 0.63 15.88
C LYS A 3 5.04 -0.07 14.84
N THR A 4 6.33 0.23 14.77
CA THR A 4 7.28 -0.37 13.81
C THR A 4 7.67 -1.80 14.17
N ILE A 5 7.63 -2.14 15.47
CA ILE A 5 8.00 -3.48 15.98
C ILE A 5 6.91 -4.52 15.65
N ALA A 6 5.64 -4.10 15.59
CA ALA A 6 4.54 -5.01 15.29
C ALA A 6 4.56 -5.55 13.84
N ILE A 7 4.98 -4.72 12.88
CA ILE A 7 5.08 -5.12 11.46
C ILE A 7 6.23 -6.11 11.26
N ALA A 8 7.37 -5.89 11.91
CA ALA A 8 8.51 -6.81 11.84
C ALA A 8 8.19 -8.19 12.45
N ALA A 9 7.41 -8.25 13.54
CA ALA A 9 7.03 -9.50 14.18
C ALA A 9 6.09 -10.36 13.34
N VAL A 10 5.17 -9.74 12.59
CA VAL A 10 4.26 -10.46 11.67
C VAL A 10 5.02 -11.06 10.50
N VAL A 11 5.99 -10.35 9.95
CA VAL A 11 6.83 -10.84 8.86
C VAL A 11 7.68 -12.03 9.31
N THR A 12 8.25 -11.98 10.52
CA THR A 12 9.12 -13.06 11.04
C THR A 12 8.32 -14.33 11.37
N ALA A 13 7.06 -14.22 11.81
CA ALA A 13 6.22 -15.36 12.12
C ALA A 13 5.81 -16.19 10.88
N MET A 14 5.78 -15.57 9.70
CA MET A 14 5.41 -16.25 8.44
C MET A 14 6.50 -17.19 7.90
N PHE A 15 7.75 -17.05 8.37
CA PHE A 15 8.88 -17.87 7.89
C PHE A 15 9.14 -19.17 8.69
N HIS A 16 8.40 -19.44 9.77
CA HIS A 16 8.79 -20.47 10.75
C HIS A 16 8.09 -21.82 10.66
N SER A 17 7.18 -22.04 9.73
CA SER A 17 6.56 -23.38 9.64
C SER A 17 5.88 -23.60 8.31
N VAL A 18 6.61 -24.10 7.29
CA VAL A 18 5.91 -24.91 6.28
C VAL A 18 6.88 -25.79 5.51
N ASN A 19 6.77 -27.11 5.67
CA ASN A 19 7.09 -28.05 4.61
C ASN A 19 5.99 -27.91 3.55
N VAL A 20 6.12 -26.97 2.64
CA VAL A 20 5.16 -26.73 1.56
C VAL A 20 5.84 -27.00 0.23
N ASN A 21 5.10 -27.59 -0.68
CA ASN A 21 5.48 -27.60 -2.09
C ASN A 21 5.86 -26.17 -2.50
N ALA A 22 7.09 -25.98 -2.89
CA ALA A 22 7.80 -24.70 -3.01
C ALA A 22 7.26 -23.71 -4.05
N ALA A 23 5.97 -23.67 -4.31
CA ALA A 23 5.36 -22.81 -5.31
C ALA A 23 4.01 -22.20 -4.90
N ASP A 24 3.49 -22.53 -3.72
CA ASP A 24 2.13 -22.15 -3.34
C ASP A 24 2.04 -20.85 -2.56
N HIS A 25 3.15 -20.39 -2.02
CA HIS A 25 3.25 -19.15 -1.25
C HIS A 25 4.10 -18.11 -1.98
N THR A 26 3.67 -16.86 -1.96
CA THR A 26 4.47 -15.75 -2.47
C THR A 26 4.38 -14.59 -1.51
N PHE A 27 5.53 -14.09 -1.06
CA PHE A 27 5.64 -12.82 -0.34
C PHE A 27 6.27 -11.78 -1.25
N SER A 28 5.63 -10.63 -1.40
CA SER A 28 6.05 -9.58 -2.32
C SER A 28 6.23 -8.25 -1.61
N VAL A 29 7.27 -7.54 -2.04
CA VAL A 29 7.52 -6.14 -1.67
C VAL A 29 7.57 -5.32 -2.94
N GLY A 30 6.91 -4.17 -2.93
CA GLY A 30 6.83 -3.32 -4.11
C GLY A 30 6.80 -1.84 -3.82
N TYR A 31 7.00 -1.06 -4.86
CA TYR A 31 6.75 0.37 -4.90
C TYR A 31 5.26 0.62 -5.07
N ALA A 32 4.75 1.62 -4.37
CA ALA A 32 3.39 2.10 -4.48
C ALA A 32 3.37 3.60 -4.77
N GLN A 33 2.47 4.01 -5.65
CA GLN A 33 2.21 5.41 -5.96
C GLN A 33 0.71 5.64 -5.94
N THR A 34 0.27 6.60 -5.13
CA THR A 34 -1.14 6.98 -4.99
C THR A 34 -1.35 8.36 -5.59
N ASP A 35 -2.25 8.44 -6.55
CA ASP A 35 -2.77 9.67 -7.13
C ASP A 35 -4.11 9.99 -6.48
N ILE A 36 -4.22 11.18 -5.89
CA ILE A 36 -5.43 11.64 -5.21
C ILE A 36 -5.97 12.85 -5.95
N GLU A 37 -7.23 12.79 -6.34
CA GLU A 37 -7.88 13.87 -7.04
C GLU A 37 -7.85 15.17 -6.23
N GLY A 38 -7.43 16.26 -6.88
CA GLY A 38 -7.24 17.57 -6.23
C GLY A 38 -5.89 17.75 -5.52
N VAL A 39 -5.00 16.76 -5.57
CA VAL A 39 -3.62 16.86 -5.07
C VAL A 39 -2.67 16.89 -6.26
N ASN A 40 -1.88 17.96 -6.40
CA ASN A 40 -0.99 18.16 -7.56
C ASN A 40 0.23 17.22 -7.61
N LYS A 41 0.48 16.47 -6.55
CA LYS A 41 1.63 15.55 -6.45
C LYS A 41 1.19 14.21 -5.94
N ASN A 42 1.79 13.16 -6.47
CA ASN A 42 1.51 11.79 -6.07
C ASN A 42 2.18 11.45 -4.74
N LEU A 43 1.48 10.68 -3.92
CA LEU A 43 2.05 10.06 -2.73
C LEU A 43 2.85 8.83 -3.17
N THR A 44 3.99 8.59 -2.55
CA THR A 44 4.85 7.45 -2.87
C THR A 44 5.16 6.64 -1.63
N GLY A 45 5.38 5.33 -1.81
CA GLY A 45 5.65 4.46 -0.69
C GLY A 45 5.81 2.99 -1.08
N LEU A 46 5.35 2.09 -0.20
CA LEU A 46 5.57 0.66 -0.31
C LEU A 46 4.25 -0.11 -0.30
N ALA A 47 4.25 -1.23 -1.01
CA ALA A 47 3.23 -2.25 -0.95
C ALA A 47 3.84 -3.59 -0.50
N LEU A 48 3.13 -4.29 0.37
CA LEU A 48 3.43 -5.65 0.80
C LEU A 48 2.27 -6.54 0.40
N LYS A 49 2.53 -7.70 -0.18
CA LYS A 49 1.50 -8.67 -0.55
C LYS A 49 1.93 -10.07 -0.13
N TYR A 50 0.98 -10.83 0.35
CA TYR A 50 1.13 -12.25 0.58
C TYR A 50 0.05 -13.00 -0.19
N ARG A 51 0.46 -13.95 -1.00
CA ARG A 51 -0.42 -14.81 -1.80
C ARG A 51 -0.23 -16.27 -1.38
N TYR A 52 -1.34 -16.95 -1.19
CA TYR A 52 -1.42 -18.40 -1.03
C TYR A 52 -2.26 -18.99 -2.17
N GLU A 53 -1.67 -19.81 -3.01
CA GLU A 53 -2.28 -20.33 -4.23
C GLU A 53 -1.93 -21.81 -4.46
N PRO A 54 -2.55 -22.75 -3.66
CA PRO A 54 -2.22 -24.18 -3.71
C PRO A 54 -2.71 -24.89 -4.97
N GLY A 55 -3.43 -24.20 -5.82
CA GLY A 55 -3.97 -24.73 -7.06
C GLY A 55 -4.27 -23.61 -8.04
N ARG A 56 -5.41 -23.70 -8.74
CA ARG A 56 -5.86 -22.64 -9.63
C ARG A 56 -6.51 -21.48 -8.92
N LEU A 57 -7.05 -21.71 -7.73
CA LEU A 57 -7.65 -20.69 -6.87
C LEU A 57 -6.79 -20.50 -5.65
N GLY A 58 -6.64 -19.28 -5.23
CA GLY A 58 -5.90 -18.90 -4.05
C GLY A 58 -6.46 -17.64 -3.40
N LEU A 59 -5.71 -17.13 -2.43
CA LEU A 59 -6.04 -15.94 -1.65
C LEU A 59 -4.84 -15.00 -1.63
N LEU A 60 -5.10 -13.70 -1.74
CA LEU A 60 -4.12 -12.65 -1.57
C LEU A 60 -4.55 -11.72 -0.46
N VAL A 61 -3.59 -11.34 0.39
CA VAL A 61 -3.70 -10.25 1.36
C VAL A 61 -2.63 -9.22 1.05
N GLY A 62 -2.98 -7.95 1.06
CA GLY A 62 -2.05 -6.86 0.78
C GLY A 62 -2.19 -5.70 1.75
N LEU A 63 -1.09 -4.98 1.89
CA LEU A 63 -0.96 -3.73 2.64
C LEU A 63 -0.27 -2.72 1.76
N THR A 64 -0.78 -1.50 1.72
CA THR A 64 -0.14 -0.39 1.00
C THR A 64 0.00 0.80 1.94
N GLY A 65 1.13 1.50 1.85
CA GLY A 65 1.35 2.74 2.57
C GLY A 65 2.12 3.72 1.71
N THR A 66 1.54 4.92 1.47
CA THR A 66 2.17 5.99 0.70
C THR A 66 2.10 7.31 1.46
N THR A 67 3.08 8.17 1.26
CA THR A 67 3.19 9.46 1.94
C THR A 67 3.65 10.55 1.00
N LEU A 68 3.24 11.79 1.31
CA LEU A 68 3.72 13.00 0.67
C LEU A 68 3.93 14.06 1.74
N ASN A 69 5.15 14.59 1.81
CA ASN A 69 5.51 15.68 2.69
C ASN A 69 5.81 16.93 1.85
N GLU A 70 5.00 17.97 1.99
CA GLU A 70 5.16 19.21 1.26
C GLU A 70 5.40 20.38 2.23
N SER A 71 6.57 21.00 2.14
CA SER A 71 6.84 22.28 2.80
C SER A 71 6.39 23.41 1.88
N THR A 72 5.29 24.10 2.24
CA THR A 72 4.60 24.93 1.23
C THR A 72 4.78 26.42 1.42
N THR A 73 4.95 27.00 2.59
CA THR A 73 5.02 28.45 2.69
C THR A 73 5.74 28.91 3.95
N ALA A 74 6.73 29.77 3.77
CA ALA A 74 7.28 30.58 4.85
C ALA A 74 6.36 31.78 5.08
N THR A 75 5.67 31.84 6.22
CA THR A 75 4.88 33.01 6.62
C THR A 75 5.64 33.74 7.72
N ILE A 76 5.81 35.05 7.59
CA ILE A 76 6.43 35.85 8.64
C ILE A 76 5.34 36.31 9.62
N VAL A 77 5.36 35.77 10.82
CA VAL A 77 4.48 36.18 11.92
C VAL A 77 5.35 36.63 13.06
N ASN A 78 5.13 37.86 13.54
CA ASN A 78 5.94 38.49 14.61
C ASN A 78 7.45 38.45 14.36
N ASN A 79 7.89 38.76 13.14
CA ASN A 79 9.27 38.73 12.72
C ASN A 79 9.97 37.35 12.79
N GLN A 80 9.18 36.26 12.88
CA GLN A 80 9.68 34.90 12.82
C GLN A 80 9.13 34.21 11.57
N VAL A 81 9.99 33.44 10.88
CA VAL A 81 9.62 32.65 9.72
C VAL A 81 8.95 31.36 10.22
N GLN A 82 7.65 31.20 9.96
CA GLN A 82 6.92 29.96 10.21
C GLN A 82 6.80 29.17 8.90
N ILE A 83 7.31 27.96 8.91
CA ILE A 83 7.20 27.01 7.79
C ILE A 83 5.94 26.18 8.01
N ASN A 84 4.99 26.29 7.10
CA ASN A 84 3.82 25.42 7.08
C ASN A 84 4.15 24.18 6.27
N THR A 85 3.98 23.01 6.86
CA THR A 85 4.17 21.70 6.22
C THR A 85 2.83 20.99 6.11
N PHE A 86 2.55 20.42 4.95
CA PHE A 86 1.40 19.54 4.72
C PHE A 86 1.91 18.11 4.60
N ASP A 87 1.53 17.29 5.54
CA ASP A 87 1.79 15.85 5.52
C ASP A 87 0.53 15.13 5.09
N ARG A 88 0.63 14.31 4.04
CA ARG A 88 -0.44 13.45 3.57
C ARG A 88 0.01 12.00 3.62
N THR A 89 -0.86 11.15 4.13
CA THR A 89 -0.60 9.72 4.25
C THR A 89 -1.80 8.96 3.74
N TYR A 90 -1.56 7.96 2.95
CA TYR A 90 -2.55 6.98 2.51
C TYR A 90 -2.10 5.59 2.95
N GLY A 91 -3.02 4.81 3.48
CA GLY A 91 -2.79 3.42 3.86
C GLY A 91 -3.98 2.56 3.47
N SER A 92 -3.74 1.34 3.01
CA SER A 92 -4.80 0.38 2.75
C SER A 92 -4.45 -1.03 3.19
N ILE A 93 -5.50 -1.79 3.51
CA ILE A 93 -5.46 -3.23 3.69
C ILE A 93 -6.50 -3.85 2.78
N HIS A 94 -6.13 -4.89 2.04
CA HIS A 94 -7.02 -5.54 1.10
C HIS A 94 -6.83 -7.05 1.08
N ILE A 95 -7.90 -7.76 0.74
CA ILE A 95 -7.94 -9.22 0.63
C ILE A 95 -8.80 -9.61 -0.58
N GLY A 96 -8.45 -10.71 -1.23
CA GLY A 96 -9.27 -11.20 -2.32
C GLY A 96 -8.76 -12.46 -2.98
N PRO A 97 -9.57 -13.07 -3.86
CA PRO A 97 -9.20 -14.27 -4.58
C PRO A 97 -8.11 -14.01 -5.61
N THR A 98 -7.26 -15.02 -5.80
CA THR A 98 -6.36 -15.14 -6.94
C THR A 98 -6.79 -16.28 -7.84
N TYR A 99 -6.47 -16.16 -9.12
CA TYR A 99 -6.72 -17.20 -10.11
C TYR A 99 -5.48 -17.40 -10.98
N ARG A 100 -4.97 -18.64 -11.00
CA ARG A 100 -3.83 -19.05 -11.83
C ARG A 100 -4.34 -19.45 -13.22
N PHE A 101 -4.05 -18.62 -14.20
CA PHE A 101 -4.39 -18.89 -15.61
C PHE A 101 -3.50 -19.99 -16.18
N ASN A 102 -2.22 -19.93 -15.86
CA ASN A 102 -1.19 -20.91 -16.23
C ASN A 102 -0.01 -20.81 -15.23
N ASP A 103 1.06 -21.58 -15.45
CA ASP A 103 2.21 -21.63 -14.53
C ASP A 103 2.96 -20.30 -14.41
N MET A 104 2.83 -19.43 -15.41
CA MET A 104 3.51 -18.13 -15.44
C MET A 104 2.63 -16.96 -14.99
N VAL A 105 1.30 -17.06 -15.13
CA VAL A 105 0.42 -15.90 -14.97
C VAL A 105 -0.71 -16.21 -14.00
N SER A 106 -0.83 -15.39 -12.97
CA SER A 106 -1.99 -15.33 -12.08
C SER A 106 -2.59 -13.93 -12.09
N GLY A 107 -3.90 -13.85 -11.93
CA GLY A 107 -4.62 -12.59 -11.72
C GLY A 107 -5.25 -12.57 -10.33
N TYR A 108 -5.55 -11.38 -9.84
CA TYR A 108 -6.27 -11.22 -8.58
C TYR A 108 -7.24 -10.05 -8.63
N ALA A 109 -8.28 -10.15 -7.80
CA ALA A 109 -9.18 -9.04 -7.49
C ALA A 109 -9.33 -8.96 -5.97
N THR A 110 -9.33 -7.75 -5.41
CA THR A 110 -9.35 -7.54 -3.97
C THR A 110 -10.38 -6.51 -3.57
N LEU A 111 -10.89 -6.66 -2.36
CA LEU A 111 -11.67 -5.65 -1.65
C LEU A 111 -10.93 -5.34 -0.36
N GLY A 112 -11.05 -4.11 0.10
CA GLY A 112 -10.32 -3.67 1.26
C GLY A 112 -10.85 -2.38 1.86
N TYR A 113 -10.03 -1.83 2.73
CA TYR A 113 -10.30 -0.61 3.45
C TYR A 113 -9.08 0.31 3.35
N ALA A 114 -9.31 1.55 2.97
CA ALA A 114 -8.28 2.56 2.82
C ALA A 114 -8.52 3.73 3.77
N THR A 115 -7.44 4.28 4.30
CA THR A 115 -7.44 5.47 5.16
C THR A 115 -6.57 6.53 4.54
N TYR A 116 -7.10 7.74 4.46
CA TYR A 116 -6.36 8.93 4.05
C TYR A 116 -6.29 9.92 5.20
N GLU A 117 -5.10 10.38 5.51
CA GLU A 117 -4.85 11.38 6.54
C GLU A 117 -4.11 12.58 5.93
N ALA A 118 -4.62 13.78 6.18
CA ALA A 118 -3.96 15.04 5.84
C ALA A 118 -3.75 15.87 7.11
N LYS A 119 -2.50 16.24 7.39
CA LYS A 119 -2.13 17.08 8.54
C LYS A 119 -1.43 18.34 8.08
N ARG A 120 -1.84 19.48 8.66
CA ARG A 120 -1.14 20.75 8.53
C ARG A 120 -0.37 21.03 9.81
N LYS A 121 0.92 21.23 9.68
CA LYS A 121 1.81 21.63 10.78
C LYS A 121 2.27 23.07 10.56
N SER A 122 2.31 23.88 11.63
CA SER A 122 2.93 25.20 11.67
C SER A 122 4.01 25.16 12.75
N GLY A 123 5.29 25.12 12.35
CA GLY A 123 6.38 24.73 13.24
C GLY A 123 6.19 23.33 13.80
N ASP A 124 6.38 23.15 15.12
CA ASP A 124 6.20 21.85 15.80
C ASP A 124 4.74 21.52 16.18
N SER A 125 3.79 22.44 15.94
CA SER A 125 2.40 22.26 16.34
C SER A 125 1.53 21.81 15.18
N VAL A 126 0.74 20.73 15.39
CA VAL A 126 -0.32 20.33 14.45
C VAL A 126 -1.48 21.30 14.60
N THR A 127 -1.78 22.05 13.54
CA THR A 127 -2.81 23.10 13.56
C THR A 127 -4.17 22.59 13.10
N SER A 128 -4.19 21.61 12.21
CA SER A 128 -5.42 20.92 11.75
C SER A 128 -5.07 19.55 11.18
N GLY A 129 -5.96 18.58 11.35
CA GLY A 129 -5.87 17.25 10.77
C GLY A 129 -7.23 16.83 10.25
N PHE A 130 -7.24 16.07 9.17
CA PHE A 130 -8.41 15.43 8.58
C PHE A 130 -8.03 13.96 8.35
N GLU A 131 -8.91 13.06 8.77
CA GLU A 131 -8.78 11.63 8.54
C GLU A 131 -10.09 11.12 7.93
N ASP A 132 -9.96 10.36 6.88
CA ASP A 132 -11.08 9.73 6.19
C ASP A 132 -10.74 8.29 5.83
N SER A 133 -11.77 7.44 5.85
CA SER A 133 -11.59 6.02 5.62
C SER A 133 -12.77 5.46 4.84
N ASN A 134 -12.49 4.65 3.81
CA ASN A 134 -13.52 4.11 2.95
C ASN A 134 -13.12 2.75 2.37
N PHE A 135 -14.07 2.12 1.68
CA PHE A 135 -13.80 0.89 0.95
C PHE A 135 -12.83 1.14 -0.22
N ALA A 136 -12.02 0.13 -0.48
CA ALA A 136 -11.12 0.09 -1.61
C ALA A 136 -11.35 -1.21 -2.41
N ALA A 137 -11.22 -1.12 -3.72
CA ALA A 137 -11.26 -2.26 -4.62
C ALA A 137 -10.01 -2.27 -5.49
N GLY A 138 -9.42 -3.43 -5.68
CA GLY A 138 -8.19 -3.55 -6.45
C GLY A 138 -8.19 -4.75 -7.39
N ALA A 139 -7.33 -4.69 -8.40
CA ALA A 139 -7.06 -5.80 -9.29
C ALA A 139 -5.61 -5.76 -9.76
N GLY A 140 -5.10 -6.90 -10.18
CA GLY A 140 -3.75 -6.95 -10.71
C GLY A 140 -3.36 -8.32 -11.24
N ILE A 141 -2.11 -8.39 -11.67
CA ILE A 141 -1.51 -9.60 -12.21
C ILE A 141 -0.20 -9.92 -11.48
N GLU A 142 0.14 -11.18 -11.47
CA GLU A 142 1.42 -11.68 -11.03
C GLU A 142 2.02 -12.60 -12.09
N LEU A 143 3.29 -12.35 -12.43
CA LEU A 143 4.07 -13.11 -13.38
C LEU A 143 5.11 -13.92 -12.61
N ASN A 144 4.96 -15.24 -12.61
CA ASN A 144 5.92 -16.18 -12.05
C ASN A 144 7.12 -16.31 -13.00
N LEU A 145 8.19 -15.56 -12.77
CA LEU A 145 9.37 -15.55 -13.65
C LEU A 145 10.23 -16.81 -13.51
N THR A 146 10.31 -17.32 -12.28
CA THR A 146 10.99 -18.57 -11.95
C THR A 146 10.21 -19.34 -10.87
N GLN A 147 10.72 -20.47 -10.43
CA GLN A 147 10.12 -21.20 -9.29
C GLN A 147 10.14 -20.38 -7.99
N SER A 148 11.10 -19.46 -7.83
CA SER A 148 11.29 -18.68 -6.60
C SER A 148 11.06 -17.18 -6.77
N LEU A 149 10.86 -16.67 -8.00
CA LEU A 149 10.74 -15.24 -8.27
C LEU A 149 9.45 -14.92 -9.02
N ALA A 150 8.73 -13.95 -8.54
CA ALA A 150 7.56 -13.39 -9.20
C ALA A 150 7.68 -11.86 -9.35
N LEU A 151 7.04 -11.32 -10.39
CA LEU A 151 6.81 -9.90 -10.59
C LEU A 151 5.31 -9.65 -10.46
N ASN A 152 4.91 -8.65 -9.69
CA ASN A 152 3.51 -8.29 -9.56
C ASN A 152 3.25 -6.84 -9.93
N GLY A 153 2.06 -6.57 -10.45
CA GLY A 153 1.56 -5.25 -10.74
C GLY A 153 0.07 -5.16 -10.46
N GLY A 154 -0.40 -4.02 -9.99
CA GLY A 154 -1.81 -3.84 -9.69
C GLY A 154 -2.22 -2.40 -9.56
N VAL A 155 -3.54 -2.22 -9.56
CA VAL A 155 -4.22 -0.94 -9.32
C VAL A 155 -5.23 -1.12 -8.20
N GLU A 156 -5.40 -0.11 -7.37
CA GLU A 156 -6.38 -0.03 -6.30
C GLU A 156 -7.11 1.31 -6.41
N TYR A 157 -8.42 1.27 -6.33
CA TYR A 157 -9.30 2.42 -6.35
C TYR A 157 -10.00 2.54 -5.00
N SER A 158 -10.06 3.74 -4.45
CA SER A 158 -10.86 4.05 -3.27
C SER A 158 -11.54 5.41 -3.40
N GLU A 159 -12.77 5.50 -2.89
CA GLU A 159 -13.51 6.75 -2.79
C GLU A 159 -13.30 7.35 -1.39
N HIS A 160 -13.21 8.68 -1.30
CA HIS A 160 -13.12 9.40 -0.03
C HIS A 160 -14.29 10.36 0.12
N LEU A 161 -14.72 10.60 1.38
CA LEU A 161 -15.97 11.31 1.72
C LEU A 161 -16.06 12.75 1.19
N ILE A 162 -14.96 13.38 0.77
CA ILE A 162 -14.96 14.74 0.22
C ILE A 162 -14.92 14.72 -1.31
N ASN A 163 -15.67 13.84 -1.95
CA ASN A 163 -15.79 13.79 -3.42
C ASN A 163 -14.41 13.67 -4.13
N SER A 164 -13.41 13.12 -3.48
CA SER A 164 -12.11 12.84 -4.06
C SER A 164 -11.88 11.34 -4.20
N THR A 165 -11.24 10.95 -5.27
CA THR A 165 -10.87 9.57 -5.54
C THR A 165 -9.38 9.38 -5.34
N ALA A 166 -8.96 8.20 -4.89
CA ALA A 166 -7.57 7.81 -4.87
C ALA A 166 -7.36 6.59 -5.76
N LEU A 167 -6.38 6.70 -6.64
CA LEU A 167 -5.94 5.61 -7.51
C LEU A 167 -4.50 5.26 -7.16
N THR A 168 -4.29 4.04 -6.70
CA THR A 168 -2.97 3.56 -6.28
C THR A 168 -2.45 2.51 -7.27
N TYR A 169 -1.27 2.76 -7.79
CA TYR A 169 -0.53 1.83 -8.64
C TYR A 169 0.55 1.13 -7.83
N THR A 170 0.72 -0.17 -8.03
CA THR A 170 1.76 -0.95 -7.36
C THR A 170 2.54 -1.78 -8.37
N VAL A 171 3.86 -1.86 -8.17
CA VAL A 171 4.74 -2.79 -8.87
C VAL A 171 5.73 -3.36 -7.88
N GLY A 172 5.96 -4.68 -7.90
CA GLY A 172 6.79 -5.32 -6.90
C GLY A 172 7.38 -6.64 -7.33
N LEU A 173 8.35 -7.09 -6.55
CA LEU A 173 8.98 -8.40 -6.68
C LEU A 173 8.53 -9.31 -5.54
N GLY A 174 8.26 -10.55 -5.85
CA GLY A 174 7.82 -11.57 -4.93
C GLY A 174 8.80 -12.74 -4.86
N PHE A 175 8.99 -13.25 -3.65
CA PHE A 175 9.68 -14.50 -3.39
C PHE A 175 8.64 -15.60 -3.19
N ARG A 176 8.78 -16.67 -3.94
CA ARG A 176 7.91 -17.85 -3.94
C ARG A 176 8.58 -19.00 -3.18
N PHE A 177 7.83 -19.66 -2.33
CA PHE A 177 8.31 -20.75 -1.47
C PHE A 177 7.19 -21.72 -1.08
#